data_5b31067fb46ecac2e441f1c0107b2482
#
_entry.id   5b31067fb46ecac2e441f1c0107b2482
#
_cell.length_a   1.000
_cell.length_b   1.000
_cell.length_c   1.000
_cell.angle_alpha   90.00
_cell.angle_beta   90.00
_cell.angle_gamma   90.00
#
_symmetry.space_group_name_H-M   'P 1'
#
loop_
_entity.id
_entity.type
_entity.pdbx_description
1 polymer ?
#
loop_
_entity_poly.entity_id
_entity_poly.type
_entity_poly.pdbx_seq_one_letter_code
_entity_poly.pdbx_strand_id
1 'polypeptide(L)'
;MEQYHGTTILSVRRGRHVALGGDGQVTLGNIVVKGSARKVRRLYQERILAGFAGGTADAFTLFERFEAKLEKHQGNLLRSAVELAKDWRTDRMLRRLEAMLAVADEENSLIITGNGDVLEPEKGIVAIGSGGAYAQSAALALLDNTDLSPEDIVSKSLGIAADLCIYTNHHHTIEVLGGGR
;
A
#
# COMPACT_ATOMS: atom_id res chain seq x y z
N MET A 1 -11.83 18.73 13.26
CA MET A 1 -10.41 18.69 12.88
C MET A 1 -10.32 18.30 11.42
N GLU A 2 -9.67 19.10 10.61
CA GLU A 2 -9.48 18.76 9.20
C GLU A 2 -8.55 17.54 9.10
N GLN A 3 -9.03 16.49 8.45
CA GLN A 3 -8.24 15.28 8.22
C GLN A 3 -7.50 15.41 6.88
N TYR A 4 -6.26 14.94 6.87
CA TYR A 4 -5.55 14.74 5.61
C TYR A 4 -6.16 13.56 4.89
N HIS A 5 -6.65 13.82 3.68
CA HIS A 5 -7.18 12.79 2.78
C HIS A 5 -6.31 12.73 1.53
N GLY A 6 -6.38 11.63 0.86
CA GLY A 6 -5.74 11.49 -0.43
C GLY A 6 -4.70 10.40 -0.42
N THR A 7 -5.17 9.22 -0.71
CA THR A 7 -4.29 8.09 -0.96
C THR A 7 -5.02 7.03 -1.73
N THR A 8 -4.36 6.51 -2.74
CA THR A 8 -4.69 5.22 -3.33
C THR A 8 -3.42 4.40 -3.37
N ILE A 9 -3.43 3.28 -2.69
CA ILE A 9 -2.38 2.27 -2.77
C ILE A 9 -3.00 1.01 -3.36
N LEU A 10 -2.35 0.45 -4.37
CA LEU A 10 -2.79 -0.76 -5.04
C LEU A 10 -1.61 -1.71 -5.26
N SER A 11 -1.78 -2.96 -4.88
CA SER A 11 -0.86 -4.05 -5.22
C SER A 11 -1.57 -5.11 -6.03
N VAL A 12 -0.92 -5.60 -7.08
CA VAL A 12 -1.41 -6.68 -7.94
C VAL A 12 -0.32 -7.73 -8.09
N ARG A 13 -0.72 -8.98 -7.98
CA ARG A 13 0.16 -10.15 -8.06
C ARG A 13 -0.30 -11.13 -9.13
N ARG A 14 0.67 -11.61 -9.94
CA ARG A 14 0.56 -12.83 -10.75
C ARG A 14 1.71 -13.77 -10.36
N GLY A 15 1.43 -14.76 -9.52
CA GLY A 15 2.47 -15.65 -9.00
C GLY A 15 3.50 -14.88 -8.16
N ARG A 16 4.78 -14.96 -8.55
CA ARG A 16 5.87 -14.25 -7.87
C ARG A 16 6.10 -12.83 -8.40
N HIS A 17 5.45 -12.48 -9.48
CA HIS A 17 5.48 -11.13 -10.05
C HIS A 17 4.45 -10.26 -9.33
N VAL A 18 4.92 -9.27 -8.60
CA VAL A 18 4.07 -8.35 -7.83
C VAL A 18 4.47 -6.91 -8.08
N ALA A 19 3.47 -6.06 -8.28
CA ALA A 19 3.64 -4.61 -8.36
C ALA A 19 2.84 -3.96 -7.24
N LEU A 20 3.37 -2.89 -6.68
CA LEU A 20 2.70 -2.07 -5.69
C LEU A 20 2.90 -0.61 -6.07
N GLY A 21 1.82 0.13 -6.19
CA GLY A 21 1.84 1.53 -6.62
C GLY A 21 0.95 2.40 -5.77
N GLY A 22 1.20 3.69 -5.86
CA GLY A 22 0.42 4.71 -5.18
C GLY A 22 0.41 6.02 -5.94
N ASP A 23 -0.60 6.86 -5.65
CA ASP A 23 -0.68 8.22 -6.14
C ASP A 23 0.20 9.17 -5.30
N GLY A 24 0.26 10.44 -5.70
CA GLY A 24 1.09 11.44 -5.05
C GLY A 24 0.33 12.56 -4.35
N GLN A 25 -1.00 12.52 -4.32
CA GLN A 25 -1.78 13.63 -3.78
C GLN A 25 -1.86 13.62 -2.26
N VAL A 26 -1.60 14.77 -1.65
CA VAL A 26 -1.90 15.06 -0.25
C VAL A 26 -2.91 16.20 -0.21
N THR A 27 -4.06 15.96 0.39
CA THR A 27 -5.19 16.91 0.45
C THR A 27 -5.50 17.25 1.90
N LEU A 28 -5.66 18.54 2.20
CA LEU A 28 -6.12 19.02 3.48
C LEU A 28 -7.47 19.72 3.27
N GLY A 29 -8.54 19.12 3.79
CA GLY A 29 -9.90 19.59 3.49
C GLY A 29 -10.15 19.58 1.99
N ASN A 30 -10.35 20.76 1.40
CA ASN A 30 -10.61 20.92 -0.03
C ASN A 30 -9.39 21.40 -0.83
N ILE A 31 -8.20 21.42 -0.22
CA ILE A 31 -7.00 21.98 -0.84
C ILE A 31 -5.98 20.87 -1.07
N VAL A 32 -5.47 20.78 -2.30
CA VAL A 32 -4.32 19.93 -2.62
C VAL A 32 -3.06 20.66 -2.15
N VAL A 33 -2.39 20.15 -1.12
CA VAL A 33 -1.17 20.75 -0.57
C VAL A 33 0.10 20.17 -1.18
N LYS A 34 0.04 18.99 -1.77
CA LYS A 34 1.15 18.36 -2.48
C LYS A 34 0.61 17.38 -3.52
N GLY A 35 1.23 17.37 -4.70
CA GLY A 35 0.84 16.47 -5.80
C GLY A 35 1.83 15.35 -6.09
N SER A 36 2.99 15.34 -5.43
CA SER A 36 4.10 14.43 -5.72
C SER A 36 4.65 13.72 -4.49
N ALA A 37 3.78 13.42 -3.53
CA ALA A 37 4.17 12.66 -2.34
C ALA A 37 4.53 11.22 -2.71
N ARG A 38 5.52 10.68 -2.05
CA ARG A 38 5.94 9.29 -2.24
C ARG A 38 5.36 8.42 -1.14
N LYS A 39 4.36 7.62 -1.48
CA LYS A 39 3.61 6.77 -0.54
C LYS A 39 4.01 5.30 -0.59
N VAL A 40 4.94 4.96 -1.46
CA VAL A 40 5.42 3.59 -1.70
C VAL A 40 6.91 3.54 -1.45
N ARG A 41 7.37 2.51 -0.76
CA ARG A 41 8.78 2.30 -0.43
C ARG A 41 9.19 0.84 -0.60
N ARG A 42 10.50 0.65 -0.82
CA ARG A 42 11.16 -0.65 -0.67
C ARG A 42 11.79 -0.74 0.71
N LEU A 43 11.56 -1.84 1.40
CA LEU A 43 12.11 -2.11 2.72
C LEU A 43 12.95 -3.38 2.68
N TYR A 44 13.77 -3.56 3.71
CA TYR A 44 14.55 -4.77 3.94
C TYR A 44 15.32 -5.24 2.70
N GLN A 45 16.48 -4.63 2.44
CA GLN A 45 17.36 -4.96 1.31
C GLN A 45 16.60 -4.96 -0.04
N GLU A 46 15.64 -4.04 -0.18
CA GLU A 46 14.79 -3.87 -1.36
C GLU A 46 13.91 -5.07 -1.74
N ARG A 47 13.69 -6.00 -0.80
CA ARG A 47 12.90 -7.21 -1.01
C ARG A 47 11.42 -7.07 -0.66
N ILE A 48 11.05 -6.03 0.04
CA ILE A 48 9.68 -5.79 0.51
C ILE A 48 9.16 -4.50 -0.08
N LEU A 49 7.98 -4.56 -0.68
CA LEU A 49 7.25 -3.38 -1.11
C LEU A 49 6.26 -2.99 -0.03
N ALA A 50 6.16 -1.71 0.27
CA ALA A 50 5.23 -1.19 1.27
C ALA A 50 4.58 0.09 0.79
N GLY A 51 3.27 0.20 1.01
CA GLY A 51 2.46 1.38 0.72
C GLY A 51 1.64 1.77 1.95
N PHE A 52 1.40 3.05 2.11
CA PHE A 52 0.78 3.61 3.30
C PHE A 52 -0.40 4.50 2.94
N ALA A 53 -1.52 4.31 3.65
CA ALA A 53 -2.68 5.18 3.61
C ALA A 53 -2.91 5.79 5.00
N GLY A 54 -2.83 7.12 5.10
CA GLY A 54 -2.95 7.87 6.36
C GLY A 54 -2.09 9.13 6.36
N GLY A 55 -1.84 9.70 7.52
CA GLY A 55 -1.02 10.89 7.69
C GLY A 55 0.47 10.64 7.43
N THR A 56 1.15 11.60 6.82
CA THR A 56 2.55 11.45 6.40
C THR A 56 3.51 11.20 7.58
N ALA A 57 3.29 11.88 8.70
CA ALA A 57 4.11 11.69 9.91
C ALA A 57 3.96 10.27 10.47
N ASP A 58 2.76 9.73 10.40
CA ASP A 58 2.45 8.37 10.85
C ASP A 58 3.12 7.32 9.95
N ALA A 59 3.22 7.61 8.65
CA ALA A 59 3.86 6.73 7.67
C ALA A 59 5.32 6.44 8.05
N PHE A 60 6.08 7.47 8.39
CA PHE A 60 7.49 7.31 8.76
C PHE A 60 7.65 6.41 9.98
N THR A 61 6.85 6.62 11.01
CA THR A 61 6.90 5.82 12.24
C THR A 61 6.58 4.35 11.93
N LEU A 62 5.53 4.09 11.15
CA LEU A 62 5.12 2.72 10.83
C LEU A 62 6.12 2.01 9.92
N PHE A 63 6.68 2.68 8.91
CA PHE A 63 7.72 2.10 8.07
C PHE A 63 8.98 1.75 8.87
N GLU A 64 9.40 2.64 9.75
CA GLU A 64 10.56 2.43 10.62
C GLU A 64 10.35 1.25 11.57
N ARG A 65 9.18 1.17 12.20
CA ARG A 65 8.81 0.04 13.06
C ARG A 65 8.72 -1.27 12.29
N PHE A 66 8.18 -1.23 11.08
CA PHE A 66 8.08 -2.42 10.22
C PHE A 66 9.47 -2.90 9.77
N GLU A 67 10.33 -1.97 9.34
CA GLU A 67 11.71 -2.29 8.98
C GLU A 67 12.43 -3.00 10.13
N ALA A 68 12.27 -2.54 11.37
CA ALA A 68 12.87 -3.17 12.55
C ALA A 68 12.35 -4.60 12.77
N LYS A 69 11.05 -4.85 12.53
CA LYS A 69 10.48 -6.21 12.60
C LYS A 69 11.02 -7.12 11.48
N LEU A 70 11.16 -6.59 10.27
CA LEU A 70 11.75 -7.32 9.16
C LEU A 70 13.20 -7.71 9.43
N GLU A 71 13.99 -6.81 9.98
CA GLU A 71 15.37 -7.09 10.40
C GLU A 71 15.40 -8.20 11.45
N LYS A 72 14.58 -8.08 12.47
CA LYS A 72 14.51 -9.05 13.58
C LYS A 72 14.10 -10.45 13.10
N HIS A 73 13.21 -10.54 12.13
CA HIS A 73 12.67 -11.81 11.63
C HIS A 73 13.24 -12.22 10.28
N GLN A 74 14.37 -11.63 9.89
CA GLN A 74 15.14 -12.00 8.70
C GLN A 74 14.32 -11.96 7.41
N GLY A 75 13.46 -10.95 7.26
CA GLY A 75 12.65 -10.73 6.07
C GLY A 75 11.39 -11.59 5.99
N ASN A 76 11.02 -12.31 7.05
CA ASN A 76 9.75 -13.04 7.08
C ASN A 76 8.59 -12.06 7.15
N LEU A 77 7.89 -11.88 6.03
CA LEU A 77 6.86 -10.86 5.89
C LEU A 77 5.68 -11.09 6.83
N LEU A 78 5.13 -12.31 6.84
CA LEU A 78 3.96 -12.62 7.67
C LEU A 78 4.25 -12.44 9.15
N ARG A 79 5.36 -12.96 9.63
CA ARG A 79 5.75 -12.84 11.04
C ARG A 79 5.99 -11.39 11.44
N SER A 80 6.68 -10.64 10.60
CA SER A 80 6.94 -9.22 10.82
C SER A 80 5.64 -8.41 10.85
N ALA A 81 4.70 -8.72 9.96
CA ALA A 81 3.39 -8.09 9.92
C ALA A 81 2.57 -8.39 11.18
N VAL A 82 2.55 -9.63 11.64
CA VAL A 82 1.85 -10.03 12.88
C VAL A 82 2.44 -9.31 14.09
N GLU A 83 3.75 -9.23 14.19
CA GLU A 83 4.42 -8.55 15.29
C GLU A 83 4.17 -7.03 15.28
N LEU A 84 4.19 -6.41 14.08
CA LEU A 84 3.81 -5.00 13.95
C LEU A 84 2.35 -4.76 14.36
N ALA A 85 1.44 -5.62 13.93
CA ALA A 85 0.02 -5.51 14.26
C ALA A 85 -0.22 -5.58 15.77
N LYS A 86 0.49 -6.46 16.48
CA LYS A 86 0.44 -6.53 17.94
C LYS A 86 0.93 -5.24 18.58
N ASP A 87 2.07 -4.71 18.15
CA ASP A 87 2.62 -3.46 18.67
C ASP A 87 1.66 -2.30 18.36
N TRP A 88 1.11 -2.25 17.17
CA TRP A 88 0.18 -1.18 16.76
C TRP A 88 -1.05 -1.13 17.66
N ARG A 89 -1.60 -2.29 17.98
CA ARG A 89 -2.76 -2.41 18.86
C ARG A 89 -2.47 -2.03 20.31
N THR A 90 -1.27 -2.33 20.81
CA THR A 90 -0.94 -2.24 22.25
C THR A 90 -0.08 -1.05 22.63
N ASP A 91 0.72 -0.52 21.72
CA ASP A 91 1.59 0.64 21.97
C ASP A 91 0.74 1.91 22.04
N ARG A 92 0.91 2.71 23.10
CA ARG A 92 0.13 3.93 23.31
C ARG A 92 0.28 4.96 22.20
N MET A 93 1.48 5.03 21.60
CA MET A 93 1.75 5.96 20.51
C MET A 93 1.16 5.45 19.20
N LEU A 94 1.43 4.19 18.86
CA LEU A 94 1.00 3.60 17.58
C LEU A 94 -0.52 3.45 17.48
N ARG A 95 -1.21 3.05 18.55
CA ARG A 95 -2.66 2.80 18.51
C ARG A 95 -3.51 4.03 18.20
N ARG A 96 -2.94 5.23 18.26
CA ARG A 96 -3.61 6.49 17.88
C ARG A 96 -3.52 6.76 16.39
N LEU A 97 -2.69 6.01 15.66
CA LEU A 97 -2.50 6.20 14.24
C LEU A 97 -3.64 5.55 13.46
N GLU A 98 -4.43 6.37 12.79
CA GLU A 98 -5.45 5.92 11.85
C GLU A 98 -4.82 5.74 10.49
N ALA A 99 -4.39 4.52 10.21
CA ALA A 99 -3.65 4.21 9.00
C ALA A 99 -3.81 2.74 8.61
N MET A 100 -3.40 2.44 7.40
CA MET A 100 -3.28 1.08 6.89
C MET A 100 -1.97 0.95 6.11
N LEU A 101 -1.37 -0.23 6.18
CA LEU A 101 -0.23 -0.60 5.36
C LEU A 101 -0.61 -1.71 4.39
N ALA A 102 -0.17 -1.57 3.15
CA ALA A 102 -0.14 -2.65 2.18
C ALA A 102 1.31 -3.07 1.99
N VAL A 103 1.61 -4.34 2.17
CA VAL A 103 2.97 -4.86 2.07
C VAL A 103 3.02 -6.11 1.21
N ALA A 104 4.09 -6.30 0.48
CA ALA A 104 4.26 -7.44 -0.41
C ALA A 104 5.73 -7.84 -0.56
N ASP A 105 5.97 -9.14 -0.62
CA ASP A 105 7.20 -9.73 -1.12
C ASP A 105 6.89 -10.60 -2.35
N GLU A 106 7.84 -11.40 -2.82
CA GLU A 106 7.61 -12.26 -3.98
C GLU A 106 6.59 -13.39 -3.71
N GLU A 107 6.27 -13.69 -2.47
CA GLU A 107 5.39 -14.80 -2.09
C GLU A 107 4.05 -14.36 -1.53
N ASN A 108 4.01 -13.27 -0.78
CA ASN A 108 2.83 -12.86 -0.03
C ASN A 108 2.49 -11.38 -0.23
N SER A 109 1.21 -11.06 -0.14
CA SER A 109 0.68 -9.68 -0.11
C SER A 109 -0.27 -9.58 1.08
N LEU A 110 -0.11 -8.54 1.91
CA LEU A 110 -0.84 -8.40 3.16
C LEU A 110 -1.32 -6.96 3.36
N ILE A 111 -2.45 -6.83 4.08
CA ILE A 111 -2.90 -5.55 4.67
C ILE A 111 -2.68 -5.63 6.17
N ILE A 112 -2.08 -4.61 6.75
CA ILE A 112 -1.89 -4.45 8.19
C ILE A 112 -2.68 -3.25 8.65
N THR A 113 -3.54 -3.43 9.67
CA THR A 113 -4.38 -2.34 10.19
C THR A 113 -4.04 -2.00 11.64
N GLY A 114 -4.43 -0.80 12.06
CA GLY A 114 -4.26 -0.34 13.42
C GLY A 114 -5.11 -1.08 14.45
N ASN A 115 -6.08 -1.87 14.01
CA ASN A 115 -6.88 -2.73 14.90
C ASN A 115 -6.20 -4.06 15.24
N GLY A 116 -5.01 -4.30 14.70
CA GLY A 116 -4.26 -5.53 14.91
C GLY A 116 -4.53 -6.61 13.87
N ASP A 117 -5.22 -6.26 12.78
CA ASP A 117 -5.53 -7.22 11.71
C ASP A 117 -4.37 -7.35 10.73
N VAL A 118 -4.12 -8.57 10.30
CA VAL A 118 -3.26 -8.91 9.17
C VAL A 118 -4.12 -9.71 8.20
N LEU A 119 -4.40 -9.13 7.03
CA LEU A 119 -5.32 -9.70 6.05
C LEU A 119 -4.56 -10.11 4.79
N GLU A 120 -4.80 -11.29 4.30
CA GLU A 120 -4.30 -11.81 3.04
C GLU A 120 -5.42 -11.75 1.99
N PRO A 121 -5.19 -11.14 0.80
CA PRO A 121 -6.21 -11.05 -0.22
C PRO A 121 -6.44 -12.40 -0.92
N GLU A 122 -7.67 -12.68 -1.31
CA GLU A 122 -8.02 -13.94 -1.99
C GLU A 122 -7.54 -13.99 -3.43
N LYS A 123 -7.46 -12.85 -4.12
CA LYS A 123 -7.17 -12.79 -5.58
C LYS A 123 -5.87 -12.07 -5.94
N GLY A 124 -4.95 -11.92 -5.00
CA GLY A 124 -3.67 -11.27 -5.28
C GLY A 124 -3.77 -9.76 -5.49
N ILE A 125 -4.85 -9.14 -5.04
CA ILE A 125 -5.05 -7.69 -5.11
C ILE A 125 -5.23 -7.13 -3.72
N VAL A 126 -4.44 -6.11 -3.40
CA VAL A 126 -4.57 -5.31 -2.17
C VAL A 126 -4.83 -3.87 -2.58
N ALA A 127 -5.87 -3.26 -2.04
CA ALA A 127 -6.17 -1.85 -2.27
C ALA A 127 -6.56 -1.18 -0.97
N ILE A 128 -5.96 -0.03 -0.69
CA ILE A 128 -6.25 0.77 0.50
C ILE A 128 -6.33 2.25 0.15
N GLY A 129 -6.94 3.04 1.03
CA GLY A 129 -7.06 4.47 0.88
C GLY A 129 -8.35 4.92 0.21
N SER A 130 -8.49 6.23 0.02
CA SER A 130 -9.71 6.88 -0.48
C SER A 130 -10.12 6.41 -1.87
N GLY A 131 -9.17 6.18 -2.76
CA GLY A 131 -9.42 5.67 -4.10
C GLY A 131 -9.32 4.15 -4.23
N GLY A 132 -9.13 3.44 -3.11
CA GLY A 132 -8.85 2.01 -3.10
C GLY A 132 -9.93 1.16 -3.77
N ALA A 133 -11.21 1.44 -3.52
CA ALA A 133 -12.31 0.68 -4.12
C ALA A 133 -12.37 0.81 -5.64
N TYR A 134 -12.10 2.00 -6.18
CA TYR A 134 -12.04 2.22 -7.64
C TYR A 134 -10.86 1.46 -8.26
N ALA A 135 -9.69 1.58 -7.64
CA ALA A 135 -8.50 0.87 -8.11
C ALA A 135 -8.67 -0.66 -8.02
N GLN A 136 -9.26 -1.15 -6.94
CA GLN A 136 -9.54 -2.57 -6.76
C GLN A 136 -10.49 -3.11 -7.82
N SER A 137 -11.59 -2.40 -8.10
CA SER A 137 -12.57 -2.82 -9.10
C SER A 137 -11.94 -2.89 -10.50
N ALA A 138 -11.17 -1.89 -10.88
CA ALA A 138 -10.45 -1.87 -12.13
C ALA A 138 -9.42 -3.00 -12.22
N ALA A 139 -8.65 -3.21 -11.16
CA ALA A 139 -7.61 -4.24 -11.11
C ALA A 139 -8.21 -5.65 -11.19
N LEU A 140 -9.34 -5.91 -10.54
CA LEU A 140 -10.05 -7.20 -10.61
C LEU A 140 -10.47 -7.51 -12.05
N ALA A 141 -11.07 -6.54 -12.73
CA ALA A 141 -11.50 -6.71 -14.12
C ALA A 141 -10.31 -6.99 -15.04
N LEU A 142 -9.22 -6.26 -14.88
CA LEU A 142 -8.02 -6.45 -15.71
C LEU A 142 -7.29 -7.75 -15.41
N LEU A 143 -7.18 -8.13 -14.15
CA LEU A 143 -6.51 -9.36 -13.74
C LEU A 143 -7.24 -10.61 -14.27
N ASP A 144 -8.58 -10.59 -14.19
CA ASP A 144 -9.41 -11.74 -14.58
C ASP A 144 -9.62 -11.85 -16.11
N ASN A 145 -9.48 -10.75 -16.86
CA ASN A 145 -9.87 -10.71 -18.29
C ASN A 145 -8.75 -10.35 -19.25
N THR A 146 -7.52 -10.12 -18.75
CA THR A 146 -6.38 -9.77 -19.62
C THR A 146 -5.13 -10.52 -19.16
N ASP A 147 -4.09 -10.49 -20.01
CA ASP A 147 -2.76 -10.99 -19.71
C ASP A 147 -1.78 -9.87 -19.33
N LEU A 148 -2.29 -8.69 -18.99
CA LEU A 148 -1.47 -7.56 -18.60
C LEU A 148 -0.59 -7.90 -17.40
N SER A 149 0.62 -7.33 -17.39
CA SER A 149 1.53 -7.45 -16.25
C SER A 149 0.96 -6.80 -14.99
N PRO A 150 1.38 -7.21 -13.80
CA PRO A 150 1.00 -6.52 -12.56
C PRO A 150 1.24 -5.01 -12.58
N GLU A 151 2.39 -4.55 -13.09
CA GLU A 151 2.70 -3.11 -13.19
C GLU A 151 1.77 -2.37 -14.15
N ASP A 152 1.39 -2.98 -15.26
CA ASP A 152 0.44 -2.36 -16.20
C ASP A 152 -0.96 -2.30 -15.60
N ILE A 153 -1.38 -3.34 -14.89
CA ILE A 153 -2.67 -3.35 -14.17
C ILE A 153 -2.68 -2.26 -13.10
N VAL A 154 -1.63 -2.15 -12.32
CA VAL A 154 -1.50 -1.11 -11.27
C VAL A 154 -1.58 0.28 -11.91
N SER A 155 -0.81 0.53 -12.96
CA SER A 155 -0.79 1.82 -13.65
C SER A 155 -2.17 2.23 -14.17
N LYS A 156 -2.84 1.32 -14.90
CA LYS A 156 -4.17 1.59 -15.46
C LYS A 156 -5.23 1.77 -14.38
N SER A 157 -5.18 0.96 -13.35
CA SER A 157 -6.16 0.99 -12.25
C SER A 157 -6.01 2.24 -11.38
N LEU A 158 -4.79 2.66 -11.10
CA LEU A 158 -4.53 3.94 -10.43
C LEU A 158 -5.00 5.13 -11.26
N GLY A 159 -4.85 5.07 -12.59
CA GLY A 159 -5.36 6.08 -13.51
C GLY A 159 -6.88 6.21 -13.44
N ILE A 160 -7.59 5.09 -13.43
CA ILE A 160 -9.05 5.07 -13.27
C ILE A 160 -9.47 5.64 -11.92
N ALA A 161 -8.79 5.25 -10.85
CA ALA A 161 -9.06 5.80 -9.53
C ALA A 161 -8.85 7.33 -9.50
N ALA A 162 -7.80 7.83 -10.15
CA ALA A 162 -7.52 9.25 -10.26
C ALA A 162 -8.60 10.03 -11.02
N ASP A 163 -9.21 9.40 -12.02
CA ASP A 163 -10.30 10.00 -12.79
C ASP A 163 -11.61 10.10 -11.99
N LEU A 164 -11.83 9.20 -11.05
CA LEU A 164 -13.08 9.07 -10.31
C LEU A 164 -13.03 9.64 -8.90
N CYS A 165 -11.89 9.56 -8.22
CA CYS A 165 -11.74 9.97 -6.83
C CYS A 165 -10.99 11.30 -6.75
N ILE A 166 -11.63 12.31 -6.17
CA ILE A 166 -11.06 13.66 -6.03
C ILE A 166 -9.83 13.73 -5.10
N TYR A 167 -9.62 12.70 -4.30
CA TYR A 167 -8.53 12.65 -3.31
C TYR A 167 -7.26 11.97 -3.83
N THR A 168 -7.20 11.62 -5.10
CA THR A 168 -6.05 10.94 -5.71
C THR A 168 -5.73 11.55 -7.07
N ASN A 169 -4.48 11.44 -7.52
CA ASN A 169 -4.03 12.05 -8.76
C ASN A 169 -3.30 11.06 -9.69
N HIS A 170 -2.89 11.55 -10.86
CA HIS A 170 -2.19 10.75 -11.87
C HIS A 170 -0.67 10.70 -11.68
N HIS A 171 -0.13 11.26 -10.60
CA HIS A 171 1.29 11.15 -10.27
C HIS A 171 1.53 9.84 -9.53
N HIS A 172 1.93 8.80 -10.26
CA HIS A 172 2.07 7.46 -9.70
C HIS A 172 3.53 7.09 -9.44
N THR A 173 3.77 6.41 -8.31
CA THR A 173 5.01 5.69 -8.02
C THR A 173 4.68 4.21 -7.98
N ILE A 174 5.34 3.41 -8.83
CA ILE A 174 5.10 1.96 -8.94
C ILE A 174 6.41 1.23 -8.75
N GLU A 175 6.43 0.25 -7.85
CA GLU A 175 7.55 -0.63 -7.57
C GLU A 175 7.19 -2.07 -7.90
N VAL A 176 8.15 -2.86 -8.37
CA VAL A 176 7.93 -4.22 -8.87
C VAL A 176 8.95 -5.18 -8.27
N LEU A 177 8.51 -6.38 -7.92
CA LEU A 177 9.35 -7.52 -7.53
C LEU A 177 9.02 -8.73 -8.39
N GLY A 178 10.00 -9.59 -8.62
CA GLY A 178 9.83 -10.91 -9.24
C GLY A 178 9.44 -10.90 -10.71
N GLY A 179 9.34 -9.76 -11.33
CA GLY A 179 8.86 -9.60 -12.69
C GLY A 179 9.88 -9.91 -13.75
N GLY A 180 9.58 -10.88 -14.58
CA GLY A 180 10.09 -10.97 -15.93
C GLY A 180 11.56 -11.31 -16.09
N ARG A 181 11.79 -12.56 -16.18
CA ARG A 181 12.81 -13.11 -17.10
C ARG A 181 12.34 -14.43 -17.62
#